data_2da6b7129cb8d1043d03fa58557f3106
#
_entry.id   2da6b7129cb8d1043d03fa58557f3106
#
_cell.length_a   1.000
_cell.length_b   1.000
_cell.length_c   1.000
_cell.angle_alpha   90.00
_cell.angle_beta   90.00
_cell.angle_gamma   90.00
#
_symmetry.space_group_name_H-M   'P 1'
#
loop_
_entity.id
_entity.type
_entity.pdbx_description
1 polymer ?
#
loop_
_entity_poly.entity_id
_entity_poly.type
_entity_poly.pdbx_seq_one_letter_code
_entity_poly.pdbx_strand_id
1 'polypeptide(L)' 'MTYELLIREKQPACGGKDPVKTTIRTVTTDDPLAYVKGLEPNGAPELSRAEDGTLVITVVRNGWTVSYEFTEDD' A
#
# COMPACT_ATOMS: atom_id res chain seq x y z
N MET A 1 1.96 15.73 -7.02
CA MET A 1 3.17 15.44 -6.23
C MET A 1 3.70 14.07 -6.59
N THR A 2 5.00 13.92 -6.48
CA THR A 2 5.67 12.65 -6.74
C THR A 2 5.90 11.92 -5.43
N TYR A 3 5.61 10.64 -5.41
CA TYR A 3 5.78 9.80 -4.23
C TYR A 3 6.63 8.58 -4.57
N GLU A 4 7.43 8.17 -3.60
CA GLU A 4 7.98 6.83 -3.61
C GLU A 4 6.93 5.91 -2.99
N LEU A 5 6.47 4.95 -3.76
CA LEU A 5 5.45 4.00 -3.33
C LEU A 5 6.09 2.67 -3.01
N LEU A 6 5.92 2.24 -1.77
CA LEU A 6 6.32 0.92 -1.33
C LEU A 6 5.07 0.07 -1.16
N ILE A 7 4.98 -1.02 -1.92
CA ILE A 7 3.85 -1.93 -1.86
C ILE A 7 4.30 -3.21 -1.17
N ARG A 8 3.64 -3.56 -0.08
CA ARG A 8 3.90 -4.81 0.64
C ARG A 8 2.67 -5.69 0.55
N GLU A 9 2.82 -6.85 -0.04
CA GLU A 9 1.76 -7.85 -0.13
C GLU A 9 2.08 -8.99 0.82
N LYS A 10 1.23 -9.18 1.83
CA LYS A 10 1.41 -10.20 2.84
C LYS A 10 0.33 -11.26 2.70
N GLN A 11 0.75 -12.50 2.44
CA GLN A 11 -0.15 -13.64 2.39
C GLN A 11 -0.57 -14.07 3.80
N PRO A 12 -1.76 -14.68 3.94
CA PRO A 12 -2.11 -15.35 5.19
C PRO A 12 -1.06 -16.41 5.52
N ALA A 13 -0.68 -16.48 6.78
CA ALA A 13 0.34 -17.42 7.22
C ALA A 13 -0.12 -18.85 7.00
N CYS A 14 0.61 -19.59 6.18
CA CYS A 14 0.42 -21.01 6.00
C CYS A 14 1.74 -21.70 6.28
N GLY A 15 1.89 -22.26 7.47
CA GLY A 15 3.04 -23.11 7.77
C GLY A 15 4.34 -22.40 8.14
N GLY A 16 4.26 -21.29 8.83
CA GLY A 16 5.41 -20.75 9.55
C GLY A 16 6.33 -19.78 8.82
N LYS A 17 6.08 -19.48 7.57
CA LYS A 17 6.77 -18.39 6.87
C LYS A 17 5.77 -17.48 6.22
N ASP A 18 5.86 -16.17 6.52
CA ASP A 18 5.04 -15.16 5.89
C ASP A 18 5.78 -14.65 4.65
N PRO A 19 5.45 -15.11 3.44
CA PRO A 19 6.06 -14.52 2.27
C PRO A 19 5.52 -13.11 2.09
N VAL A 20 6.40 -12.13 2.16
CA VAL A 20 6.06 -10.74 1.90
C VAL A 20 6.70 -10.36 0.57
N LYS A 21 5.86 -9.98 -0.37
CA LYS A 21 6.34 -9.45 -1.64
C LYS A 21 6.40 -7.93 -1.51
N THR A 22 7.56 -7.36 -1.76
CA THR A 22 7.77 -5.91 -1.69
C THR A 22 8.09 -5.37 -3.08
N THR A 23 7.38 -4.32 -3.48
CA THR A 23 7.59 -3.64 -4.75
C THR A 23 7.79 -2.16 -4.48
N ILE A 24 8.78 -1.55 -5.13
CA ILE A 24 9.04 -0.12 -5.01
C ILE A 24 8.80 0.52 -6.37
N ARG A 25 8.03 1.62 -6.38
CA ARG A 25 7.72 2.38 -7.59
C ARG A 25 7.76 3.87 -7.30
N THR A 26 7.93 4.65 -8.34
CA THR A 26 7.74 6.10 -8.26
C THR A 26 6.40 6.43 -8.91
N VAL A 27 5.56 7.17 -8.20
CA VAL A 27 4.21 7.49 -8.64
C VAL A 27 3.99 8.99 -8.53
N THR A 28 3.39 9.57 -9.57
CA THR A 28 2.95 10.96 -9.53
C THR A 28 1.44 10.99 -9.45
N THR A 29 0.90 11.51 -8.36
CA THR A 29 -0.54 11.63 -8.17
C THR A 29 -0.84 12.77 -7.19
N ASP A 30 -2.01 13.38 -7.35
CA ASP A 30 -2.48 14.38 -6.41
C ASP A 30 -3.29 13.77 -5.27
N ASP A 31 -3.72 12.52 -5.43
CA ASP A 31 -4.55 11.84 -4.44
C ASP A 31 -4.15 10.37 -4.33
N PRO A 32 -3.26 10.05 -3.38
CA PRO A 32 -2.83 8.65 -3.18
C PRO A 32 -3.97 7.68 -2.91
N LEU A 33 -4.99 8.13 -2.17
CA LEU A 33 -6.14 7.25 -1.89
C LEU A 33 -6.91 6.90 -3.16
N ALA A 34 -7.13 7.87 -4.03
CA ALA A 34 -7.80 7.62 -5.31
C ALA A 34 -6.96 6.69 -6.19
N TYR A 35 -5.65 6.85 -6.16
CA TYR A 35 -4.75 5.96 -6.89
C TYR A 35 -4.92 4.51 -6.45
N VAL A 36 -4.95 4.27 -5.13
CA VAL A 36 -5.12 2.92 -4.59
C VAL A 36 -6.50 2.37 -4.90
N LYS A 37 -7.55 3.20 -4.81
CA LYS A 37 -8.91 2.78 -5.16
C LYS A 37 -9.00 2.33 -6.61
N GLY A 38 -8.26 2.96 -7.51
CA GLY A 38 -8.20 2.55 -8.91
C GLY A 38 -7.51 1.20 -9.10
N LEU A 39 -6.51 0.89 -8.27
CA LEU A 39 -5.81 -0.40 -8.32
C LEU A 39 -6.61 -1.52 -7.64
N GLU A 40 -7.41 -1.17 -6.65
CA GLU A 40 -8.15 -2.13 -5.82
C GLU A 40 -9.64 -1.80 -5.82
N PRO A 41 -10.32 -1.95 -6.97
CA PRO A 41 -11.73 -1.53 -7.07
C PRO A 41 -12.68 -2.34 -6.19
N ASN A 42 -12.30 -3.55 -5.83
CA ASN A 42 -13.11 -4.41 -4.95
C ASN A 42 -12.62 -4.39 -3.50
N GLY A 43 -11.58 -3.63 -3.22
CA GLY A 43 -11.04 -3.51 -1.87
C GLY A 43 -11.65 -2.34 -1.13
N ALA A 44 -11.52 -2.36 0.20
CA ALA A 44 -11.93 -1.25 1.05
C ALA A 44 -10.67 -0.62 1.66
N PRO A 45 -10.04 0.33 0.98
CA PRO A 45 -8.78 0.88 1.46
C PRO A 45 -8.98 1.69 2.73
N GLU A 46 -8.11 1.45 3.71
CA GLU A 46 -8.07 2.22 4.95
C GLU A 46 -6.84 3.13 4.94
N LEU A 47 -7.07 4.41 5.12
CA LEU A 47 -6.02 5.41 5.16
C LEU A 47 -5.55 5.62 6.60
N SER A 48 -4.25 5.55 6.80
CA SER A 48 -3.63 5.96 8.05
C SER A 48 -2.38 6.77 7.75
N ARG A 49 -1.82 7.39 8.76
CA ARG A 49 -0.63 8.21 8.60
C ARG A 49 0.38 7.81 9.66
N ALA A 50 1.60 7.51 9.23
CA ALA A 50 2.68 7.20 10.13
C ALA A 50 3.21 8.47 10.81
N GLU A 51 3.96 8.31 11.88
CA GLU A 51 4.52 9.44 12.64
C GLU A 51 5.44 10.32 11.80
N ASP A 52 6.11 9.74 10.83
CA ASP A 52 7.02 10.47 9.95
C ASP A 52 6.32 11.18 8.78
N GLY A 53 4.99 11.12 8.72
CA GLY A 53 4.21 11.73 7.66
C GLY A 53 3.93 10.83 6.47
N THR A 54 4.45 9.60 6.46
CA THR A 54 4.17 8.64 5.40
C THR A 54 2.69 8.25 5.41
N LEU A 55 2.06 8.29 4.24
CA LEU A 55 0.69 7.82 4.10
C LEU A 55 0.70 6.30 3.91
N VAL A 56 -0.06 5.61 4.73
CA VAL A 56 -0.18 4.16 4.64
C VAL A 56 -1.63 3.82 4.31
N ILE A 57 -1.83 3.14 3.20
CA ILE A 57 -3.16 2.70 2.78
C ILE A 57 -3.15 1.18 2.78
N THR A 58 -4.02 0.61 3.58
CA THR A 58 -4.10 -0.84 3.75
C THR A 58 -5.36 -1.37 3.09
N VAL A 59 -5.21 -2.41 2.28
CA VAL A 59 -6.32 -3.08 1.60
C VAL A 59 -6.25 -4.56 1.89
N VAL A 60 -7.40 -5.17 2.19
CA VAL A 60 -7.49 -6.63 2.32
C VAL A 60 -8.17 -7.17 1.08
N ARG A 61 -7.50 -8.10 0.39
CA ARG A 61 -7.98 -8.68 -0.84
C ARG A 61 -7.80 -10.20 -0.79
N ASN A 62 -8.91 -10.93 -0.78
CA ASN A 62 -8.89 -12.40 -0.74
C ASN A 62 -8.02 -12.98 0.37
N GLY A 63 -8.09 -12.36 1.56
CA GLY A 63 -7.27 -12.78 2.70
C GLY A 63 -5.84 -12.24 2.70
N TRP A 64 -5.42 -11.60 1.62
CA TRP A 64 -4.12 -10.95 1.55
C TRP A 64 -4.22 -9.54 2.11
N THR A 65 -3.23 -9.14 2.89
CA THR A 65 -3.11 -7.75 3.32
C THR A 65 -2.10 -7.04 2.44
N VAL A 66 -2.53 -5.98 1.78
CA VAL A 66 -1.68 -5.19 0.91
C VAL A 66 -1.54 -3.81 1.52
N SER A 67 -0.32 -3.38 1.75
CA SER A 67 -0.02 -2.05 2.30
C SER A 67 0.66 -1.20 1.24
N TYR A 68 0.12 0.00 1.03
CA TYR A 68 0.67 0.99 0.11
C TYR A 68 1.22 2.14 0.93
N GLU A 69 2.53 2.29 0.97
CA GLU A 69 3.19 3.35 1.73
C GLU A 69 3.69 4.42 0.78
N PHE A 70 3.14 5.62 0.90
CA PHE A 70 3.50 6.77 0.05
C PHE A 70 4.38 7.72 0.83
N THR A 71 5.59 7.91 0.38
CA THR A 71 6.54 8.88 0.92
C THR A 71 6.80 9.95 -0.11
N GLU A 72 6.67 11.22 0.27
CA GLU A 72 6.93 12.30 -0.66
C GLU A 72 8.38 12.27 -1.13
N ASP A 73 8.54 12.32 -2.44
CA ASP A 73 9.85 12.34 -3.08
C ASP A 73 10.05 13.73 -3.71
N ASP A 74 10.72 14.56 -3.00
CA ASP A 74 11.04 15.92 -3.47
C ASP A 74 12.34 15.94 -4.25
#